data_5ec34a7deaf4ca2df8d60889140e85a7
#
_entry.id   5ec34a7deaf4ca2df8d60889140e85a7
#
_cell.length_a   1.000
_cell.length_b   1.000
_cell.length_c   1.000
_cell.angle_alpha   90.00
_cell.angle_beta   90.00
_cell.angle_gamma   90.00
#
_symmetry.space_group_name_H-M   'P 1'
#
loop_
_entity.id
_entity.type
_entity.pdbx_description
1 polymer ?
#
loop_
_entity_poly.entity_id
_entity_poly.type
_entity_poly.pdbx_seq_one_letter_code
_entity_poly.pdbx_strand_id
1 'polypeptide(L)'
;MPEPRSGARRPLSRRTALAATAAGLGGALTAGLAGCSTASGGTGGGVSLTFTWWGNDDRAARTKKAVRLFEKEHPGVTVRTSNAEFGAYKQKLATQAAGGGIPDVAQLDYRQISQYAGGGALLRLDEAFDKEQIRTAEMDPSFLRTGRYAGKQYAVPMGRGITGYAYDASVYKKAGVPAPGPGWTWQDFTDVNRRIAALGLTSPDGRPFTGSNDGGGNEDVFEDWLRGRGGRLYASQTRLGFTEDDLSEFWTFCDRLRKEGLVAAARDSTQAKSTETSPMGRGLAAADFTWDAPFPGYPALLGDAVHFAPVPTTGGHQGAYFKPSMLLGVGAHSAHPAQAVALVDFLLNDPRAGDILGFTRSTPPNRTIAARVATTLEGAEREIYDYAQTMEKYGLDAPPSAPPRGDVPVQIAFGRAYQRVMFEKATPRQAARELIDEAHRELRS
;
A
#
# COMPACT_ATOMS: atom_id res chain seq x y z
N MET A 1 -45.74 16.21 55.22
CA MET A 1 -46.26 14.93 54.70
C MET A 1 -45.13 14.28 53.89
N PRO A 2 -44.82 13.02 54.17
CA PRO A 2 -43.49 12.46 53.88
C PRO A 2 -43.38 11.79 52.48
N GLU A 3 -42.17 11.85 51.93
CA GLU A 3 -41.70 11.11 50.76
C GLU A 3 -41.76 9.58 50.94
N PRO A 4 -41.91 8.80 49.89
CA PRO A 4 -41.57 7.39 49.90
C PRO A 4 -40.21 7.08 49.33
N ARG A 5 -39.44 6.31 50.07
CA ARG A 5 -38.10 5.79 49.80
C ARG A 5 -38.09 4.84 48.58
N SER A 6 -37.17 5.06 47.65
CA SER A 6 -36.85 4.13 46.56
C SER A 6 -35.85 3.06 47.04
N GLY A 7 -36.23 1.80 46.83
CA GLY A 7 -35.39 0.63 47.16
C GLY A 7 -34.29 0.37 46.13
N ALA A 8 -33.07 0.21 46.60
CA ALA A 8 -31.90 -0.17 45.80
C ALA A 8 -32.04 -1.67 45.36
N ARG A 9 -31.94 -1.91 44.06
CA ARG A 9 -31.71 -3.25 43.50
C ARG A 9 -30.23 -3.48 43.27
N ARG A 10 -29.68 -4.48 43.98
CA ARG A 10 -28.34 -5.02 43.78
C ARG A 10 -28.25 -5.83 42.48
N PRO A 11 -27.12 -5.79 41.71
CA PRO A 11 -26.94 -6.66 40.56
C PRO A 11 -26.49 -8.06 41.00
N LEU A 12 -27.14 -9.09 40.45
CA LEU A 12 -26.79 -10.48 40.59
C LEU A 12 -25.56 -10.86 39.77
N SER A 13 -24.60 -11.53 40.37
CA SER A 13 -23.39 -12.04 39.76
C SER A 13 -23.66 -13.23 38.86
N ARG A 14 -23.11 -13.21 37.64
CA ARG A 14 -23.07 -14.35 36.71
C ARG A 14 -21.95 -15.33 37.12
N ARG A 15 -22.26 -16.21 38.06
CA ARG A 15 -21.53 -17.48 38.28
C ARG A 15 -22.50 -18.46 38.91
N THR A 16 -22.89 -19.48 38.16
CA THR A 16 -23.43 -20.77 38.55
C THR A 16 -24.57 -21.20 37.61
N ALA A 17 -24.23 -21.98 36.61
CA ALA A 17 -25.08 -22.97 35.97
C ALA A 17 -24.24 -23.84 35.03
N LEU A 18 -23.58 -24.82 35.59
CA LEU A 18 -23.04 -25.99 34.90
C LEU A 18 -23.06 -27.15 35.89
N ALA A 19 -24.09 -27.95 35.87
CA ALA A 19 -24.03 -29.36 36.27
C ALA A 19 -25.40 -30.03 36.03
N ALA A 20 -25.33 -31.26 35.57
CA ALA A 20 -26.33 -32.32 35.52
C ALA A 20 -27.30 -32.35 34.34
N THR A 21 -26.99 -33.24 33.36
CA THR A 21 -27.75 -34.50 33.26
C THR A 21 -26.99 -35.49 32.35
N ALA A 22 -26.47 -36.52 32.95
CA ALA A 22 -26.13 -37.79 32.31
C ALA A 22 -27.15 -38.81 32.76
N ALA A 23 -27.70 -39.59 31.84
CA ALA A 23 -28.01 -41.00 31.97
C ALA A 23 -29.09 -41.43 30.97
N GLY A 24 -28.76 -42.44 30.22
CA GLY A 24 -29.68 -43.54 30.01
C GLY A 24 -30.04 -43.88 28.56
N LEU A 25 -29.46 -44.87 28.07
CA LEU A 25 -30.02 -46.15 27.56
C LEU A 25 -29.37 -46.61 26.26
N GLY A 26 -28.73 -47.74 26.41
CA GLY A 26 -28.13 -48.53 25.35
C GLY A 26 -29.19 -49.37 24.60
N GLY A 27 -28.82 -49.87 23.45
CA GLY A 27 -29.57 -50.81 22.63
C GLY A 27 -28.77 -51.16 21.38
N ALA A 28 -28.15 -52.33 21.45
CA ALA A 28 -27.43 -52.94 20.32
C ALA A 28 -28.42 -53.43 19.27
N LEU A 29 -28.02 -53.32 17.99
CA LEU A 29 -28.43 -54.24 16.93
C LEU A 29 -27.37 -54.24 15.82
N THR A 30 -26.57 -55.30 15.79
CA THR A 30 -25.72 -55.71 14.70
C THR A 30 -26.57 -56.34 13.60
N ALA A 31 -26.46 -55.89 12.37
CA ALA A 31 -26.68 -56.69 11.17
C ALA A 31 -25.91 -56.11 10.00
N GLY A 32 -24.99 -56.91 9.50
CA GLY A 32 -24.14 -56.56 8.36
C GLY A 32 -24.89 -56.59 7.05
N LEU A 33 -24.40 -55.81 6.14
CA LEU A 33 -24.53 -56.03 4.69
C LEU A 33 -23.24 -55.53 4.04
N ALA A 34 -22.42 -56.46 3.65
CA ALA A 34 -21.30 -56.25 2.72
C ALA A 34 -21.91 -55.85 1.36
N GLY A 35 -21.93 -54.55 1.09
CA GLY A 35 -22.17 -54.01 -0.24
C GLY A 35 -20.84 -53.63 -0.85
N CYS A 36 -20.31 -54.48 -1.74
CA CYS A 36 -19.27 -54.06 -2.68
C CYS A 36 -19.82 -52.97 -3.55
N SER A 37 -19.64 -51.71 -3.16
CA SER A 37 -19.73 -50.61 -4.10
C SER A 37 -18.39 -50.51 -4.85
N THR A 38 -18.38 -51.01 -6.06
CA THR A 38 -17.39 -50.66 -7.06
C THR A 38 -17.25 -49.16 -7.07
N ALA A 39 -16.16 -48.68 -6.49
CA ALA A 39 -15.73 -47.31 -6.65
C ALA A 39 -15.42 -47.10 -8.12
N SER A 40 -16.39 -46.64 -8.88
CA SER A 40 -16.12 -45.98 -10.16
C SER A 40 -15.25 -44.79 -9.83
N GLY A 41 -13.97 -44.91 -10.16
CA GLY A 41 -13.00 -43.84 -10.11
C GLY A 41 -13.44 -42.69 -11.02
N GLY A 42 -14.24 -41.80 -10.48
CA GLY A 42 -14.44 -40.47 -11.05
C GLY A 42 -13.21 -39.65 -10.72
N THR A 43 -12.19 -39.70 -11.58
CA THR A 43 -11.11 -38.72 -11.64
C THR A 43 -11.68 -37.41 -12.14
N GLY A 44 -12.31 -36.65 -11.27
CA GLY A 44 -12.93 -35.38 -11.63
C GLY A 44 -13.04 -34.44 -10.44
N GLY A 45 -12.09 -34.50 -9.52
CA GLY A 45 -11.97 -33.48 -8.47
C GLY A 45 -11.41 -32.21 -9.07
N GLY A 46 -12.28 -31.24 -9.43
CA GLY A 46 -11.84 -29.94 -9.91
C GLY A 46 -10.96 -29.25 -8.86
N VAL A 47 -9.92 -28.54 -9.32
CA VAL A 47 -9.07 -27.71 -8.49
C VAL A 47 -9.83 -26.46 -8.07
N SER A 48 -9.86 -26.15 -6.77
CA SER A 48 -10.45 -24.92 -6.25
C SER A 48 -9.38 -24.09 -5.58
N LEU A 49 -9.04 -22.94 -6.20
CA LEU A 49 -8.14 -21.93 -5.64
C LEU A 49 -8.91 -20.83 -4.93
N THR A 50 -8.24 -20.16 -4.01
CA THR A 50 -8.68 -18.90 -3.39
C THR A 50 -7.75 -17.77 -3.78
N PHE A 51 -8.30 -16.65 -4.25
CA PHE A 51 -7.53 -15.44 -4.55
C PHE A 51 -8.12 -14.23 -3.84
N THR A 52 -7.27 -13.47 -3.14
CA THR A 52 -7.72 -12.32 -2.36
C THR A 52 -6.85 -11.08 -2.61
N TRP A 53 -7.48 -9.89 -2.59
CA TRP A 53 -6.82 -8.61 -2.82
C TRP A 53 -7.55 -7.46 -2.13
N TRP A 54 -6.92 -6.28 -2.08
CA TRP A 54 -7.58 -5.02 -1.70
C TRP A 54 -7.78 -4.12 -2.92
N GLY A 55 -8.77 -3.25 -2.84
CA GLY A 55 -9.01 -2.22 -3.84
C GLY A 55 -10.47 -1.83 -3.95
N ASN A 56 -10.70 -0.81 -4.79
CA ASN A 56 -12.03 -0.31 -5.10
C ASN A 56 -12.82 -1.27 -6.01
N ASP A 57 -14.06 -0.89 -6.32
CA ASP A 57 -14.98 -1.71 -7.10
C ASP A 57 -14.52 -1.92 -8.55
N ASP A 58 -13.90 -0.92 -9.19
CA ASP A 58 -13.34 -1.07 -10.55
C ASP A 58 -12.24 -2.15 -10.58
N ARG A 59 -11.26 -2.04 -9.67
CA ARG A 59 -10.23 -3.08 -9.51
C ARG A 59 -10.84 -4.46 -9.28
N ALA A 60 -11.86 -4.54 -8.44
CA ALA A 60 -12.56 -5.80 -8.15
C ALA A 60 -13.24 -6.37 -9.38
N ALA A 61 -13.96 -5.56 -10.14
CA ALA A 61 -14.65 -5.97 -11.37
C ALA A 61 -13.66 -6.48 -12.43
N ARG A 62 -12.60 -5.72 -12.70
CA ARG A 62 -11.54 -6.09 -13.66
C ARG A 62 -10.80 -7.36 -13.21
N THR A 63 -10.42 -7.48 -11.94
CA THR A 63 -9.75 -8.69 -11.43
C THR A 63 -10.64 -9.93 -11.58
N LYS A 64 -11.92 -9.85 -11.23
CA LYS A 64 -12.87 -10.95 -11.45
C LYS A 64 -13.04 -11.31 -12.92
N LYS A 65 -12.99 -10.32 -13.82
CA LYS A 65 -13.04 -10.56 -15.28
C LYS A 65 -11.79 -11.30 -15.77
N ALA A 66 -10.60 -10.92 -15.31
CA ALA A 66 -9.35 -11.62 -15.65
C ALA A 66 -9.34 -13.06 -15.10
N VAL A 67 -9.80 -13.25 -13.86
CA VAL A 67 -9.94 -14.59 -13.26
C VAL A 67 -10.88 -15.49 -14.08
N ARG A 68 -12.04 -15.00 -14.50
CA ARG A 68 -12.94 -15.78 -15.38
C ARG A 68 -12.29 -16.16 -16.70
N LEU A 69 -11.41 -15.33 -17.26
CA LEU A 69 -10.66 -15.68 -18.45
C LEU A 69 -9.65 -16.81 -18.16
N PHE A 70 -8.97 -16.75 -17.02
CA PHE A 70 -8.09 -17.84 -16.57
C PHE A 70 -8.85 -19.16 -16.42
N GLU A 71 -9.99 -19.16 -15.72
CA GLU A 71 -10.83 -20.36 -15.54
C GLU A 71 -11.28 -20.99 -16.86
N LYS A 72 -11.62 -20.15 -17.86
CA LYS A 72 -12.00 -20.61 -19.20
C LYS A 72 -10.84 -21.35 -19.91
N GLU A 73 -9.61 -20.94 -19.67
CA GLU A 73 -8.41 -21.52 -20.30
C GLU A 73 -7.81 -22.69 -19.50
N HIS A 74 -8.27 -22.87 -18.25
CA HIS A 74 -7.84 -23.95 -17.38
C HIS A 74 -9.06 -24.78 -16.95
N PRO A 75 -9.64 -25.61 -17.87
CA PRO A 75 -10.80 -26.44 -17.53
C PRO A 75 -10.53 -27.30 -16.29
N GLY A 76 -11.46 -27.30 -15.35
CA GLY A 76 -11.34 -28.03 -14.08
C GLY A 76 -10.69 -27.20 -12.95
N VAL A 77 -10.24 -25.94 -13.21
CA VAL A 77 -9.81 -25.01 -12.17
C VAL A 77 -10.92 -23.98 -11.93
N THR A 78 -11.26 -23.76 -10.69
CA THR A 78 -12.13 -22.66 -10.23
C THR A 78 -11.40 -21.79 -9.24
N VAL A 79 -11.65 -20.46 -9.24
CA VAL A 79 -10.98 -19.50 -8.36
C VAL A 79 -12.01 -18.72 -7.55
N ARG A 80 -12.12 -19.03 -6.28
CA ARG A 80 -12.94 -18.26 -5.34
C ARG A 80 -12.24 -16.94 -5.00
N THR A 81 -12.88 -15.84 -5.35
CA THR A 81 -12.32 -14.52 -5.18
C THR A 81 -12.93 -13.78 -3.98
N SER A 82 -12.10 -13.02 -3.26
CA SER A 82 -12.58 -12.06 -2.27
C SER A 82 -11.75 -10.78 -2.29
N ASN A 83 -12.39 -9.65 -2.10
CA ASN A 83 -11.73 -8.36 -1.96
C ASN A 83 -12.28 -7.59 -0.76
N ALA A 84 -11.48 -6.66 -0.25
CA ALA A 84 -11.87 -5.76 0.82
C ALA A 84 -11.16 -4.42 0.63
N GLU A 85 -11.57 -3.43 1.41
CA GLU A 85 -10.86 -2.17 1.58
C GLU A 85 -9.49 -2.44 2.25
N PHE A 86 -8.50 -1.56 2.02
CA PHE A 86 -7.10 -1.81 2.35
C PHE A 86 -6.86 -2.16 3.83
N GLY A 87 -7.42 -1.38 4.75
CA GLY A 87 -7.24 -1.61 6.19
C GLY A 87 -7.83 -2.93 6.66
N ALA A 88 -9.09 -3.21 6.25
CA ALA A 88 -9.78 -4.46 6.58
C ALA A 88 -9.10 -5.68 5.95
N TYR A 89 -8.61 -5.53 4.72
CA TYR A 89 -7.83 -6.58 4.05
C TYR A 89 -6.57 -6.94 4.83
N LYS A 90 -5.76 -5.95 5.22
CA LYS A 90 -4.52 -6.17 5.98
C LYS A 90 -4.77 -6.91 7.30
N GLN A 91 -5.80 -6.51 8.04
CA GLN A 91 -6.17 -7.18 9.29
C GLN A 91 -6.59 -8.64 9.06
N LYS A 92 -7.42 -8.88 8.04
CA LYS A 92 -7.87 -10.23 7.68
C LYS A 92 -6.70 -11.13 7.29
N LEU A 93 -5.81 -10.65 6.41
CA LEU A 93 -4.66 -11.41 5.94
C LEU A 93 -3.68 -11.73 7.09
N ALA A 94 -3.42 -10.76 7.97
CA ALA A 94 -2.59 -10.98 9.14
C ALA A 94 -3.19 -12.02 10.10
N THR A 95 -4.51 -12.00 10.32
CA THR A 95 -5.20 -13.01 11.13
C THR A 95 -5.11 -14.41 10.50
N GLN A 96 -5.29 -14.51 9.18
CA GLN A 96 -5.16 -15.77 8.45
C GLN A 96 -3.73 -16.32 8.54
N ALA A 97 -2.73 -15.47 8.33
CA ALA A 97 -1.32 -15.85 8.44
C ALA A 97 -0.95 -16.35 9.85
N ALA A 98 -1.45 -15.68 10.90
CA ALA A 98 -1.27 -16.11 12.30
C ALA A 98 -1.99 -17.44 12.60
N GLY A 99 -3.09 -17.74 11.91
CA GLY A 99 -3.83 -19.00 11.99
C GLY A 99 -3.22 -20.15 11.18
N GLY A 100 -2.04 -19.98 10.58
CA GLY A 100 -1.30 -21.03 9.87
C GLY A 100 -1.53 -21.09 8.36
N GLY A 101 -2.24 -20.13 7.74
CA GLY A 101 -2.39 -20.12 6.29
C GLY A 101 -2.98 -18.84 5.73
N ILE A 102 -2.50 -18.47 4.55
CA ILE A 102 -3.09 -17.42 3.71
C ILE A 102 -3.76 -18.08 2.50
N PRO A 103 -4.62 -17.36 1.74
CA PRO A 103 -5.19 -17.88 0.49
C PRO A 103 -4.15 -18.41 -0.49
N ASP A 104 -4.56 -19.29 -1.42
CA ASP A 104 -3.67 -19.87 -2.43
C ASP A 104 -2.91 -18.80 -3.21
N VAL A 105 -3.59 -17.70 -3.56
CA VAL A 105 -2.96 -16.49 -4.10
C VAL A 105 -3.43 -15.30 -3.29
N ALA A 106 -2.49 -14.46 -2.85
CA ALA A 106 -2.78 -13.25 -2.10
C ALA A 106 -2.02 -12.05 -2.67
N GLN A 107 -2.72 -10.92 -2.77
CA GLN A 107 -2.08 -9.63 -3.02
C GLN A 107 -1.43 -9.15 -1.72
N LEU A 108 -0.15 -8.75 -1.78
CA LEU A 108 0.66 -8.40 -0.63
C LEU A 108 1.08 -6.94 -0.70
N ASP A 109 1.09 -6.28 0.46
CA ASP A 109 1.75 -4.99 0.61
C ASP A 109 3.28 -5.22 0.70
N TYR A 110 4.05 -4.42 -0.04
CA TYR A 110 5.49 -4.46 -0.05
C TYR A 110 6.10 -4.39 1.37
N ARG A 111 5.51 -3.59 2.24
CA ARG A 111 5.98 -3.43 3.63
C ARG A 111 5.80 -4.69 4.50
N GLN A 112 4.95 -5.63 4.07
CA GLN A 112 4.63 -6.84 4.84
C GLN A 112 5.31 -8.11 4.31
N ILE A 113 6.06 -8.02 3.18
CA ILE A 113 6.68 -9.22 2.58
C ILE A 113 7.60 -9.94 3.58
N SER A 114 8.44 -9.19 4.32
CA SER A 114 9.36 -9.75 5.31
C SER A 114 8.63 -10.45 6.45
N GLN A 115 7.47 -9.93 6.86
CA GLN A 115 6.63 -10.53 7.88
C GLN A 115 6.06 -11.88 7.44
N TYR A 116 5.43 -11.92 6.26
CA TYR A 116 4.78 -13.14 5.77
C TYR A 116 5.79 -14.21 5.31
N ALA A 117 6.86 -13.81 4.61
CA ALA A 117 7.92 -14.73 4.21
C ALA A 117 8.70 -15.28 5.42
N GLY A 118 9.07 -14.40 6.35
CA GLY A 118 9.78 -14.79 7.59
C GLY A 118 8.92 -15.60 8.55
N GLY A 119 7.59 -15.45 8.50
CA GLY A 119 6.61 -16.25 9.24
C GLY A 119 6.24 -17.58 8.57
N GLY A 120 6.81 -17.90 7.39
CA GLY A 120 6.55 -19.16 6.69
C GLY A 120 5.16 -19.24 6.01
N ALA A 121 4.46 -18.11 5.88
CA ALA A 121 3.13 -18.10 5.25
C ALA A 121 3.17 -18.15 3.71
N LEU A 122 4.33 -17.85 3.10
CA LEU A 122 4.50 -17.79 1.65
C LEU A 122 5.31 -18.96 1.10
N LEU A 123 4.89 -19.47 -0.04
CA LEU A 123 5.62 -20.44 -0.84
C LEU A 123 6.88 -19.79 -1.43
N ARG A 124 8.00 -20.51 -1.43
CA ARG A 124 9.20 -20.10 -2.17
C ARG A 124 8.98 -20.26 -3.67
N LEU A 125 9.26 -19.21 -4.43
CA LEU A 125 9.04 -19.15 -5.87
C LEU A 125 10.33 -19.30 -6.70
N ASP A 126 11.51 -19.56 -6.06
CA ASP A 126 12.76 -19.71 -6.79
C ASP A 126 12.64 -20.77 -7.90
N GLU A 127 12.08 -21.94 -7.57
CA GLU A 127 11.89 -23.04 -8.54
C GLU A 127 10.93 -22.68 -9.67
N ALA A 128 9.86 -21.92 -9.37
CA ALA A 128 8.91 -21.46 -10.38
C ALA A 128 9.56 -20.45 -11.34
N PHE A 129 10.53 -19.67 -10.88
CA PHE A 129 11.33 -18.78 -11.72
C PHE A 129 12.34 -19.54 -12.55
N ASP A 130 13.09 -20.48 -11.94
CA ASP A 130 14.11 -21.30 -12.60
C ASP A 130 13.52 -22.17 -13.73
N LYS A 131 12.27 -22.63 -13.55
CA LYS A 131 11.51 -23.40 -14.54
C LYS A 131 10.63 -22.56 -15.47
N GLU A 132 10.75 -21.24 -15.43
CA GLU A 132 9.95 -20.30 -16.22
C GLU A 132 8.42 -20.50 -16.08
N GLN A 133 7.97 -21.07 -14.97
CA GLN A 133 6.54 -21.18 -14.65
C GLN A 133 5.94 -19.82 -14.31
N ILE A 134 6.78 -18.86 -13.90
CA ILE A 134 6.50 -17.43 -13.87
C ILE A 134 7.50 -16.76 -14.80
N ARG A 135 7.05 -16.25 -15.92
CA ARG A 135 7.88 -15.59 -16.94
C ARG A 135 8.31 -14.21 -16.47
N THR A 136 9.60 -13.94 -16.43
CA THR A 136 10.16 -12.70 -15.89
C THR A 136 11.08 -11.95 -16.86
N ALA A 137 11.28 -12.45 -18.07
CA ALA A 137 12.20 -11.88 -19.06
C ALA A 137 11.88 -10.41 -19.41
N GLU A 138 10.59 -10.04 -19.39
CA GLU A 138 10.13 -8.68 -19.66
C GLU A 138 10.04 -7.78 -18.40
N MET A 139 10.56 -8.24 -17.26
CA MET A 139 10.56 -7.50 -16.01
C MET A 139 11.97 -7.09 -15.60
N ASP A 140 12.10 -5.92 -14.97
CA ASP A 140 13.38 -5.45 -14.45
C ASP A 140 13.87 -6.37 -13.31
N PRO A 141 15.08 -6.97 -13.43
CA PRO A 141 15.61 -7.86 -12.38
C PRO A 141 15.79 -7.16 -11.03
N SER A 142 16.07 -5.84 -11.01
CA SER A 142 16.19 -5.08 -9.76
C SER A 142 14.83 -4.94 -9.08
N PHE A 143 13.78 -4.77 -9.86
CA PHE A 143 12.41 -4.66 -9.37
C PHE A 143 11.86 -6.01 -8.88
N LEU A 144 12.19 -7.10 -9.57
CA LEU A 144 11.84 -8.47 -9.10
C LEU A 144 12.43 -8.78 -7.73
N ARG A 145 13.63 -8.25 -7.42
CA ARG A 145 14.26 -8.45 -6.10
C ARG A 145 13.45 -7.90 -4.93
N THR A 146 12.51 -6.99 -5.17
CA THR A 146 11.62 -6.47 -4.13
C THR A 146 10.70 -7.54 -3.52
N GLY A 147 10.45 -8.64 -4.23
CA GLY A 147 9.72 -9.80 -3.74
C GLY A 147 10.60 -10.82 -2.97
N ARG A 148 11.85 -10.48 -2.65
CA ARG A 148 12.78 -11.37 -1.93
C ARG A 148 12.82 -11.07 -0.44
N TYR A 149 12.97 -12.16 0.31
CA TYR A 149 13.30 -12.13 1.74
C TYR A 149 14.43 -13.14 2.01
N ALA A 150 15.45 -12.74 2.77
CA ALA A 150 16.62 -13.58 3.09
C ALA A 150 17.25 -14.24 1.84
N GLY A 151 17.32 -13.52 0.72
CA GLY A 151 17.90 -13.98 -0.54
C GLY A 151 17.03 -14.92 -1.38
N LYS A 152 15.82 -15.26 -0.93
CA LYS A 152 14.86 -16.15 -1.62
C LYS A 152 13.66 -15.39 -2.14
N GLN A 153 13.10 -15.83 -3.27
CA GLN A 153 11.92 -15.23 -3.87
C GLN A 153 10.65 -15.79 -3.23
N TYR A 154 9.72 -14.89 -2.81
CA TYR A 154 8.45 -15.25 -2.17
C TYR A 154 7.24 -14.59 -2.81
N ALA A 155 7.45 -13.50 -3.55
CA ALA A 155 6.37 -12.80 -4.22
C ALA A 155 6.86 -12.16 -5.52
N VAL A 156 5.93 -11.82 -6.41
CA VAL A 156 6.20 -11.16 -7.69
C VAL A 156 5.51 -9.80 -7.71
N PRO A 157 6.20 -8.70 -8.06
CA PRO A 157 5.55 -7.41 -8.23
C PRO A 157 4.43 -7.49 -9.27
N MET A 158 3.26 -6.90 -8.92
CA MET A 158 2.10 -6.85 -9.82
C MET A 158 1.85 -5.44 -10.38
N GLY A 159 2.42 -4.43 -9.77
CA GLY A 159 2.36 -3.07 -10.23
C GLY A 159 3.61 -2.30 -9.84
N ARG A 160 4.02 -1.37 -10.68
CA ARG A 160 5.21 -0.54 -10.54
C ARG A 160 4.76 0.88 -10.27
N GLY A 161 4.72 1.27 -9.00
CA GLY A 161 4.31 2.59 -8.55
C GLY A 161 5.49 3.50 -8.26
N ILE A 162 5.25 4.80 -8.27
CA ILE A 162 6.22 5.83 -7.94
C ILE A 162 5.54 6.97 -7.19
N THR A 163 6.26 7.58 -6.24
CA THR A 163 5.83 8.81 -5.58
C THR A 163 5.86 10.00 -6.53
N GLY A 164 4.99 10.95 -6.28
CA GLY A 164 4.93 12.17 -7.03
C GLY A 164 4.19 13.27 -6.28
N TYR A 165 3.87 14.31 -7.00
CA TYR A 165 3.28 15.52 -6.50
C TYR A 165 2.09 15.92 -7.39
N ALA A 166 0.88 15.76 -6.87
CA ALA A 166 -0.33 16.27 -7.53
C ALA A 166 -0.41 17.77 -7.31
N TYR A 167 -0.65 18.57 -8.36
CA TYR A 167 -0.74 20.02 -8.25
C TYR A 167 -1.81 20.62 -9.18
N ASP A 168 -2.44 21.70 -8.76
CA ASP A 168 -3.40 22.45 -9.56
C ASP A 168 -2.67 23.50 -10.40
N ALA A 169 -2.52 23.23 -11.70
CA ALA A 169 -1.84 24.11 -12.65
C ALA A 169 -2.52 25.49 -12.78
N SER A 170 -3.82 25.59 -12.52
CA SER A 170 -4.54 26.87 -12.56
C SER A 170 -4.10 27.81 -11.43
N VAL A 171 -3.88 27.26 -10.22
CA VAL A 171 -3.34 27.99 -9.06
C VAL A 171 -1.89 28.38 -9.30
N TYR A 172 -1.07 27.45 -9.83
CA TYR A 172 0.33 27.75 -10.19
C TYR A 172 0.43 28.89 -11.20
N LYS A 173 -0.39 28.84 -12.25
CA LYS A 173 -0.49 29.93 -13.24
C LYS A 173 -0.89 31.27 -12.60
N LYS A 174 -1.88 31.25 -11.70
CA LYS A 174 -2.35 32.44 -10.96
C LYS A 174 -1.25 33.03 -10.08
N ALA A 175 -0.41 32.18 -9.46
CA ALA A 175 0.74 32.59 -8.65
C ALA A 175 1.95 33.05 -9.49
N GLY A 176 1.91 32.88 -10.81
CA GLY A 176 3.05 33.19 -11.71
C GLY A 176 4.27 32.31 -11.44
N VAL A 177 4.04 31.04 -11.06
CA VAL A 177 5.13 30.08 -10.80
C VAL A 177 5.13 28.98 -11.86
N PRO A 178 6.30 28.42 -12.19
CA PRO A 178 6.39 27.31 -13.14
C PRO A 178 5.75 26.03 -12.57
N ALA A 179 5.30 25.16 -13.47
CA ALA A 179 4.92 23.79 -13.12
C ALA A 179 6.14 23.05 -12.56
N PRO A 180 5.95 22.17 -11.54
CA PRO A 180 7.02 21.30 -11.06
C PRO A 180 7.50 20.37 -12.18
N GLY A 181 8.79 20.16 -12.29
CA GLY A 181 9.39 19.30 -13.32
C GLY A 181 10.64 18.57 -12.80
N PRO A 182 11.24 17.67 -13.60
CA PRO A 182 12.45 16.99 -13.21
C PRO A 182 13.54 17.97 -12.76
N GLY A 183 14.14 17.71 -11.59
CA GLY A 183 15.20 18.53 -11.03
C GLY A 183 14.78 19.73 -10.19
N TRP A 184 13.45 20.03 -10.05
CA TRP A 184 13.03 21.05 -9.10
C TRP A 184 13.40 20.64 -7.67
N THR A 185 13.68 21.64 -6.82
CA THR A 185 14.30 21.43 -5.51
C THR A 185 13.36 21.72 -4.35
N TRP A 186 13.72 21.30 -3.14
CA TRP A 186 13.02 21.68 -1.91
C TRP A 186 13.04 23.21 -1.66
N GLN A 187 14.00 23.93 -2.23
CA GLN A 187 13.98 25.39 -2.21
C GLN A 187 12.92 25.93 -3.17
N ASP A 188 12.84 25.39 -4.40
CA ASP A 188 11.78 25.76 -5.35
C ASP A 188 10.39 25.46 -4.78
N PHE A 189 10.23 24.30 -4.12
CA PHE A 189 9.02 23.94 -3.39
C PHE A 189 8.64 25.03 -2.34
N THR A 190 9.60 25.48 -1.54
CA THR A 190 9.38 26.52 -0.55
C THR A 190 8.94 27.84 -1.21
N ASP A 191 9.61 28.25 -2.28
CA ASP A 191 9.36 29.53 -2.96
C ASP A 191 8.03 29.53 -3.72
N VAL A 192 7.66 28.41 -4.34
CA VAL A 192 6.35 28.19 -4.97
C VAL A 192 5.24 28.31 -3.91
N ASN A 193 5.36 27.59 -2.80
CA ASN A 193 4.35 27.63 -1.74
C ASN A 193 4.21 29.03 -1.13
N ARG A 194 5.32 29.78 -1.00
CA ARG A 194 5.28 31.17 -0.52
C ARG A 194 4.52 32.08 -1.49
N ARG A 195 4.74 31.94 -2.80
CA ARG A 195 4.01 32.72 -3.81
C ARG A 195 2.53 32.37 -3.84
N ILE A 196 2.17 31.10 -3.69
CA ILE A 196 0.75 30.69 -3.61
C ILE A 196 0.09 31.24 -2.35
N ALA A 197 0.74 31.16 -1.18
CA ALA A 197 0.23 31.72 0.05
C ALA A 197 0.02 33.25 -0.04
N ALA A 198 0.93 33.95 -0.73
CA ALA A 198 0.84 35.40 -0.96
C ALA A 198 -0.38 35.82 -1.82
N LEU A 199 -1.04 34.91 -2.53
CA LEU A 199 -2.31 35.20 -3.23
C LEU A 199 -3.45 35.48 -2.26
N GLY A 200 -3.34 35.13 -0.98
CA GLY A 200 -4.38 35.33 0.03
C GLY A 200 -5.68 34.61 -0.26
N LEU A 201 -5.62 33.48 -0.98
CA LEU A 201 -6.78 32.67 -1.30
C LEU A 201 -7.37 32.04 -0.05
N THR A 202 -8.69 31.82 -0.09
CA THR A 202 -9.42 31.09 0.94
C THR A 202 -10.20 29.93 0.32
N SER A 203 -10.36 28.86 1.09
CA SER A 203 -11.27 27.76 0.76
C SER A 203 -12.75 28.21 0.80
N PRO A 204 -13.68 27.42 0.27
CA PRO A 204 -15.11 27.74 0.30
C PRO A 204 -15.68 27.99 1.69
N ASP A 205 -15.09 27.41 2.74
CA ASP A 205 -15.45 27.60 4.14
C ASP A 205 -14.63 28.71 4.85
N GLY A 206 -13.93 29.57 4.07
CA GLY A 206 -13.24 30.76 4.56
C GLY A 206 -11.89 30.51 5.25
N ARG A 207 -11.36 29.29 5.19
CA ARG A 207 -10.03 28.96 5.75
C ARG A 207 -8.90 29.39 4.81
N PRO A 208 -7.70 29.70 5.32
CA PRO A 208 -6.55 29.99 4.49
C PRO A 208 -6.28 28.83 3.52
N PHE A 209 -6.04 29.16 2.25
CA PHE A 209 -5.63 28.23 1.23
C PHE A 209 -4.09 28.22 1.15
N THR A 210 -3.47 27.06 1.12
CA THR A 210 -2.02 26.90 1.18
C THR A 210 -1.45 26.34 -0.12
N GLY A 211 -0.14 26.39 -0.27
CA GLY A 211 0.52 25.89 -1.48
C GLY A 211 0.51 24.36 -1.56
N SER A 212 0.59 23.66 -0.42
CA SER A 212 0.67 22.20 -0.40
C SER A 212 0.09 21.61 0.89
N ASN A 213 -0.11 20.29 0.90
CA ASN A 213 -0.24 19.52 2.13
C ASN A 213 1.07 19.53 2.93
N ASP A 214 1.00 19.28 4.25
CA ASP A 214 2.17 19.07 5.10
C ASP A 214 2.71 17.64 4.93
N GLY A 215 3.87 17.50 4.29
CA GLY A 215 4.51 16.21 4.04
C GLY A 215 5.24 15.61 5.25
N GLY A 216 5.40 16.35 6.36
CA GLY A 216 6.26 15.93 7.47
C GLY A 216 5.81 14.65 8.19
N GLY A 217 4.51 14.34 8.17
CA GLY A 217 3.96 13.10 8.74
C GLY A 217 3.95 11.91 7.78
N ASN A 218 4.39 12.09 6.54
CA ASN A 218 4.44 11.07 5.51
C ASN A 218 5.87 10.51 5.40
N GLU A 219 6.05 9.25 5.81
CA GLU A 219 7.36 8.58 5.78
C GLU A 219 7.89 8.41 4.34
N ASP A 220 7.02 8.26 3.33
CA ASP A 220 7.44 8.16 1.93
C ASP A 220 8.07 9.50 1.46
N VAL A 221 7.53 10.66 1.90
CA VAL A 221 8.13 11.98 1.63
C VAL A 221 9.49 12.14 2.33
N PHE A 222 9.61 11.65 3.56
CA PHE A 222 10.89 11.61 4.26
C PHE A 222 11.88 10.69 3.55
N GLU A 223 11.44 9.53 3.07
CA GLU A 223 12.29 8.62 2.29
C GLU A 223 12.81 9.29 1.02
N ASP A 224 11.95 9.97 0.26
CA ASP A 224 12.36 10.72 -0.94
C ASP A 224 13.37 11.84 -0.60
N TRP A 225 13.12 12.60 0.48
CA TRP A 225 14.03 13.63 0.96
C TRP A 225 15.38 13.05 1.39
N LEU A 226 15.38 11.94 2.10
CA LEU A 226 16.57 11.27 2.61
C LEU A 226 17.39 10.64 1.48
N ARG A 227 16.73 9.94 0.54
CA ARG A 227 17.38 9.31 -0.62
C ARG A 227 17.96 10.34 -1.57
N GLY A 228 17.28 11.47 -1.78
CA GLY A 228 17.83 12.61 -2.52
C GLY A 228 19.16 13.14 -1.96
N ARG A 229 19.50 12.78 -0.71
CA ARG A 229 20.76 13.11 -0.01
C ARG A 229 21.69 11.90 0.12
N GLY A 230 21.40 10.79 -0.55
CA GLY A 230 22.18 9.54 -0.51
C GLY A 230 21.90 8.65 0.71
N GLY A 231 20.90 9.00 1.53
CA GLY A 231 20.49 8.20 2.69
C GLY A 231 19.51 7.07 2.33
N ARG A 232 18.96 6.40 3.34
CA ARG A 232 17.99 5.31 3.20
C ARG A 232 17.24 5.10 4.51
N LEU A 233 16.00 4.58 4.47
CA LEU A 233 15.23 4.31 5.69
C LEU A 233 15.88 3.22 6.56
N TYR A 234 16.35 2.14 5.94
CA TYR A 234 16.90 0.99 6.67
C TYR A 234 18.30 0.62 6.17
N ALA A 235 19.24 0.48 7.11
CA ALA A 235 20.58 -0.04 6.82
C ALA A 235 20.61 -1.58 6.80
N SER A 236 19.70 -2.22 7.56
CA SER A 236 19.53 -3.69 7.61
C SER A 236 18.14 -4.04 8.15
N GLN A 237 17.84 -5.34 8.27
CA GLN A 237 16.58 -5.82 8.86
C GLN A 237 16.38 -5.40 10.33
N THR A 238 17.41 -4.93 11.01
CA THR A 238 17.36 -4.57 12.44
C THR A 238 17.87 -3.18 12.76
N ARG A 239 18.22 -2.36 11.74
CA ARG A 239 18.80 -1.03 11.93
C ARG A 239 18.23 -0.01 10.96
N LEU A 240 17.92 1.16 11.50
CA LEU A 240 17.65 2.36 10.70
C LEU A 240 18.86 2.75 9.86
N GLY A 241 18.62 3.40 8.73
CA GLY A 241 19.62 3.92 7.82
C GLY A 241 19.76 5.44 7.87
N PHE A 242 19.12 6.09 8.84
CA PHE A 242 19.16 7.53 9.10
C PHE A 242 19.41 7.81 10.59
N THR A 243 19.77 9.05 10.89
CA THR A 243 20.12 9.53 12.25
C THR A 243 19.02 10.42 12.84
N GLU A 244 19.17 10.76 14.14
CA GLU A 244 18.36 11.80 14.81
C GLU A 244 18.47 13.14 14.07
N ASP A 245 19.68 13.49 13.60
CA ASP A 245 19.91 14.75 12.94
C ASP A 245 19.20 14.80 11.56
N ASP A 246 19.25 13.72 10.76
CA ASP A 246 18.56 13.64 9.47
C ASP A 246 17.04 13.87 9.63
N LEU A 247 16.44 13.20 10.59
CA LEU A 247 15.00 13.29 10.82
C LEU A 247 14.62 14.63 11.47
N SER A 248 15.41 15.12 12.41
CA SER A 248 15.19 16.42 13.05
C SER A 248 15.29 17.56 12.04
N GLU A 249 16.23 17.50 11.08
CA GLU A 249 16.36 18.47 10.00
C GLU A 249 15.13 18.50 9.12
N PHE A 250 14.66 17.31 8.66
CA PHE A 250 13.45 17.19 7.85
C PHE A 250 12.21 17.74 8.59
N TRP A 251 12.01 17.34 9.82
CA TRP A 251 10.85 17.81 10.60
C TRP A 251 10.94 19.30 10.98
N THR A 252 12.14 19.84 11.18
CA THR A 252 12.33 21.29 11.36
C THR A 252 11.96 22.06 10.10
N PHE A 253 12.33 21.53 8.93
CA PHE A 253 11.94 22.09 7.64
C PHE A 253 10.41 22.11 7.47
N CYS A 254 9.73 20.98 7.70
CA CYS A 254 8.27 20.89 7.57
C CYS A 254 7.55 21.77 8.61
N ASP A 255 7.99 21.77 9.87
CA ASP A 255 7.42 22.60 10.95
C ASP A 255 7.51 24.11 10.63
N ARG A 256 8.65 24.55 10.08
CA ARG A 256 8.84 25.92 9.61
C ARG A 256 7.84 26.28 8.52
N LEU A 257 7.70 25.46 7.47
CA LEU A 257 6.74 25.72 6.38
C LEU A 257 5.31 25.82 6.90
N ARG A 258 4.93 24.97 7.84
CA ARG A 258 3.60 25.00 8.45
C ARG A 258 3.40 26.25 9.31
N LYS A 259 4.37 26.66 10.11
CA LYS A 259 4.32 27.87 10.94
C LYS A 259 4.29 29.13 10.09
N GLU A 260 4.94 29.14 8.93
CA GLU A 260 4.87 30.21 7.94
C GLU A 260 3.54 30.22 7.15
N GLY A 261 2.65 29.23 7.35
CA GLY A 261 1.38 29.13 6.62
C GLY A 261 1.53 28.73 5.15
N LEU A 262 2.65 28.13 4.77
CA LEU A 262 2.95 27.74 3.39
C LEU A 262 2.35 26.38 3.04
N VAL A 263 2.16 25.51 4.03
CA VAL A 263 1.53 24.21 3.90
C VAL A 263 0.35 24.06 4.86
N ALA A 264 -0.48 23.07 4.64
CA ALA A 264 -1.72 22.86 5.39
C ALA A 264 -1.50 22.79 6.90
N ALA A 265 -2.44 23.36 7.66
CA ALA A 265 -2.41 23.37 9.11
C ALA A 265 -2.50 21.94 9.70
N ALA A 266 -1.97 21.76 10.92
CA ALA A 266 -1.96 20.46 11.63
C ALA A 266 -3.34 19.78 11.67
N ARG A 267 -4.40 20.57 11.98
CA ARG A 267 -5.78 20.07 12.01
C ARG A 267 -6.23 19.47 10.68
N ASP A 268 -5.84 20.07 9.56
CA ASP A 268 -6.28 19.67 8.24
C ASP A 268 -5.45 18.49 7.72
N SER A 269 -4.14 18.50 7.95
CA SER A 269 -3.22 17.41 7.57
C SER A 269 -3.54 16.11 8.31
N THR A 270 -3.92 16.15 9.60
CA THR A 270 -4.27 14.94 10.37
C THR A 270 -5.57 14.28 9.96
N GLN A 271 -6.42 14.97 9.20
CA GLN A 271 -7.66 14.41 8.65
C GLN A 271 -7.46 13.70 7.32
N ALA A 272 -6.30 13.85 6.67
CA ALA A 272 -5.98 13.20 5.40
C ALA A 272 -5.92 11.68 5.56
N LYS A 273 -6.87 10.95 4.96
CA LYS A 273 -6.94 9.47 4.93
C LYS A 273 -7.10 8.94 3.51
N SER A 274 -7.55 9.77 2.60
CA SER A 274 -7.79 9.48 1.19
C SER A 274 -7.63 10.76 0.38
N THR A 275 -7.71 10.66 -0.94
CA THR A 275 -7.71 11.81 -1.85
C THR A 275 -8.78 12.84 -1.45
N GLU A 276 -10.00 12.40 -1.17
CA GLU A 276 -11.15 13.27 -0.85
C GLU A 276 -10.98 13.99 0.50
N THR A 277 -10.30 13.38 1.45
CA THR A 277 -10.07 13.93 2.79
C THR A 277 -8.74 14.66 2.94
N SER A 278 -7.90 14.62 1.92
CA SER A 278 -6.64 15.38 1.89
C SER A 278 -6.91 16.89 1.85
N PRO A 279 -6.00 17.74 2.32
CA PRO A 279 -6.13 19.18 2.18
C PRO A 279 -6.39 19.63 0.75
N MET A 280 -5.71 19.07 -0.24
CA MET A 280 -5.96 19.38 -1.65
C MET A 280 -7.36 18.95 -2.09
N GLY A 281 -7.77 17.71 -1.80
CA GLY A 281 -9.10 17.20 -2.16
C GLY A 281 -10.25 17.97 -1.53
N ARG A 282 -10.00 18.62 -0.38
CA ARG A 282 -10.96 19.49 0.32
C ARG A 282 -10.87 20.95 -0.11
N GLY A 283 -10.07 21.32 -1.12
CA GLY A 283 -9.89 22.68 -1.59
C GLY A 283 -9.18 23.60 -0.59
N LEU A 284 -8.27 23.08 0.22
CA LEU A 284 -7.49 23.81 1.22
C LEU A 284 -6.03 24.00 0.81
N ALA A 285 -5.56 23.27 -0.22
CA ALA A 285 -4.21 23.36 -0.72
C ALA A 285 -4.18 23.20 -2.23
N ALA A 286 -3.19 23.79 -2.88
CA ALA A 286 -2.97 23.68 -4.32
C ALA A 286 -2.34 22.35 -4.73
N ALA A 287 -1.74 21.62 -3.79
CA ALA A 287 -0.98 20.43 -4.13
C ALA A 287 -0.90 19.43 -2.97
N ASP A 288 -0.53 18.18 -3.30
CA ASP A 288 -0.34 17.10 -2.34
C ASP A 288 0.75 16.13 -2.78
N PHE A 289 1.49 15.56 -1.83
CA PHE A 289 2.37 14.42 -2.05
C PHE A 289 1.55 13.15 -2.09
N THR A 290 1.66 12.40 -3.18
CA THR A 290 0.86 11.18 -3.37
C THR A 290 1.61 10.15 -4.20
N TRP A 291 1.08 8.94 -4.25
CA TRP A 291 1.49 7.90 -5.20
C TRP A 291 0.74 8.06 -6.52
N ASP A 292 1.29 7.49 -7.58
CA ASP A 292 0.66 7.42 -8.90
C ASP A 292 -0.72 6.72 -8.88
N ALA A 293 -0.87 5.63 -8.13
CA ALA A 293 -2.11 4.86 -8.09
C ALA A 293 -3.34 5.63 -7.52
N PRO A 294 -3.25 6.47 -6.47
CA PRO A 294 -4.34 7.34 -6.03
C PRO A 294 -4.52 8.60 -6.87
N PHE A 295 -3.52 9.02 -7.65
CA PHE A 295 -3.54 10.28 -8.39
C PHE A 295 -4.80 10.51 -9.24
N PRO A 296 -5.35 9.51 -10.00
CA PRO A 296 -6.56 9.73 -10.80
C PRO A 296 -7.77 10.21 -10.01
N GLY A 297 -7.79 10.02 -8.71
CA GLY A 297 -8.82 10.56 -7.82
C GLY A 297 -8.80 12.10 -7.74
N TYR A 298 -7.65 12.75 -7.91
CA TYR A 298 -7.55 14.22 -7.85
C TYR A 298 -8.20 14.91 -9.05
N PRO A 299 -7.85 14.61 -10.32
CA PRO A 299 -8.54 15.23 -11.44
C PRO A 299 -10.03 14.82 -11.52
N ALA A 300 -10.39 13.62 -11.10
CA ALA A 300 -11.79 13.22 -11.00
C ALA A 300 -12.59 14.08 -9.99
N LEU A 301 -11.96 14.53 -8.92
CA LEU A 301 -12.58 15.37 -7.87
C LEU A 301 -12.51 16.88 -8.17
N LEU A 302 -11.38 17.35 -8.71
CA LEU A 302 -11.03 18.77 -8.79
C LEU A 302 -11.00 19.30 -10.23
N GLY A 303 -11.06 18.43 -11.23
CA GLY A 303 -11.06 18.79 -12.66
C GLY A 303 -9.69 18.67 -13.33
N ASP A 304 -9.68 18.90 -14.63
CA ASP A 304 -8.57 18.62 -15.54
C ASP A 304 -7.34 19.53 -15.39
N ALA A 305 -7.43 20.54 -14.51
CA ALA A 305 -6.27 21.40 -14.19
C ALA A 305 -5.28 20.75 -13.22
N VAL A 306 -5.60 19.58 -12.69
CA VAL A 306 -4.72 18.84 -11.76
C VAL A 306 -3.81 17.91 -12.53
N HIS A 307 -2.51 18.07 -12.32
CA HIS A 307 -1.45 17.31 -12.98
C HIS A 307 -0.53 16.61 -11.97
N PHE A 308 0.25 15.64 -12.49
CA PHE A 308 1.20 14.85 -11.71
C PHE A 308 2.64 15.21 -12.08
N ALA A 309 3.47 15.46 -11.07
CA ALA A 309 4.83 15.93 -11.23
C ALA A 309 5.81 15.19 -10.31
N PRO A 310 7.13 15.28 -10.55
CA PRO A 310 8.14 14.75 -9.63
C PRO A 310 8.06 15.36 -8.24
N VAL A 311 8.46 14.61 -7.22
CA VAL A 311 8.77 15.16 -5.89
C VAL A 311 10.02 16.05 -5.95
N PRO A 312 10.21 17.02 -5.04
CA PRO A 312 11.39 17.87 -5.03
C PRO A 312 12.69 17.07 -4.84
N THR A 313 13.77 17.55 -5.45
CA THR A 313 15.10 16.94 -5.39
C THR A 313 16.03 17.67 -4.42
N THR A 314 17.12 17.01 -4.04
CA THR A 314 18.25 17.63 -3.35
C THR A 314 19.46 17.65 -4.30
N GLY A 315 19.92 18.84 -4.69
CA GLY A 315 21.08 18.97 -5.59
C GLY A 315 20.91 18.31 -6.96
N GLY A 316 19.65 18.16 -7.44
CA GLY A 316 19.32 17.48 -8.68
C GLY A 316 19.25 15.95 -8.60
N HIS A 317 19.58 15.35 -7.46
CA HIS A 317 19.37 13.91 -7.23
C HIS A 317 17.95 13.61 -6.79
N GLN A 318 17.27 12.69 -7.51
CA GLN A 318 15.90 12.31 -7.26
C GLN A 318 15.85 11.18 -6.23
N GLY A 319 15.13 11.43 -5.12
CA GLY A 319 14.95 10.43 -4.07
C GLY A 319 13.89 9.38 -4.37
N ALA A 320 12.93 9.72 -5.22
CA ALA A 320 11.89 8.78 -5.64
C ALA A 320 12.49 7.56 -6.35
N TYR A 321 11.80 6.45 -6.27
CA TYR A 321 12.16 5.19 -6.92
C TYR A 321 10.92 4.38 -7.28
N PHE A 322 11.04 3.46 -8.20
CA PHE A 322 9.95 2.55 -8.50
C PHE A 322 9.79 1.52 -7.38
N LYS A 323 8.62 1.49 -6.76
CA LYS A 323 8.25 0.60 -5.66
C LYS A 323 7.13 -0.33 -6.12
N PRO A 324 7.09 -1.58 -5.68
CA PRO A 324 5.90 -2.38 -5.89
C PRO A 324 4.70 -1.70 -5.27
N SER A 325 3.72 -1.32 -6.10
CA SER A 325 2.43 -0.87 -5.58
C SER A 325 1.76 -2.00 -4.82
N MET A 326 1.99 -3.23 -5.28
CA MET A 326 1.63 -4.49 -4.63
C MET A 326 2.39 -5.66 -5.25
N LEU A 327 2.42 -6.79 -4.52
CA LEU A 327 2.98 -8.04 -4.99
C LEU A 327 1.91 -9.13 -4.99
N LEU A 328 2.16 -10.20 -5.75
CA LEU A 328 1.41 -11.45 -5.65
C LEU A 328 2.28 -12.51 -4.98
N GLY A 329 1.76 -13.15 -3.94
CA GLY A 329 2.37 -14.29 -3.28
C GLY A 329 1.46 -15.51 -3.35
N VAL A 330 2.07 -16.69 -3.27
CA VAL A 330 1.39 -17.99 -3.18
C VAL A 330 1.46 -18.46 -1.73
N GLY A 331 0.36 -18.97 -1.21
CA GLY A 331 0.30 -19.52 0.16
C GLY A 331 1.15 -20.77 0.29
N ALA A 332 1.97 -20.87 1.36
CA ALA A 332 2.85 -22.00 1.61
C ALA A 332 2.09 -23.34 1.77
N HIS A 333 0.83 -23.28 2.22
CA HIS A 333 -0.02 -24.44 2.46
C HIS A 333 -1.09 -24.63 1.36
N SER A 334 -0.92 -24.00 0.18
CA SER A 334 -1.80 -24.27 -0.96
C SER A 334 -1.81 -25.76 -1.31
N ALA A 335 -2.99 -26.33 -1.44
CA ALA A 335 -3.14 -27.72 -1.90
C ALA A 335 -2.83 -27.87 -3.41
N HIS A 336 -2.81 -26.73 -4.14
CA HIS A 336 -2.64 -26.69 -5.58
C HIS A 336 -1.60 -25.64 -6.00
N PRO A 337 -0.33 -25.73 -5.53
CA PRO A 337 0.68 -24.69 -5.74
C PRO A 337 1.00 -24.45 -7.22
N ALA A 338 0.97 -25.50 -8.05
CA ALA A 338 1.23 -25.36 -9.49
C ALA A 338 0.16 -24.50 -10.19
N GLN A 339 -1.12 -24.70 -9.86
CA GLN A 339 -2.22 -23.92 -10.42
C GLN A 339 -2.24 -22.48 -9.86
N ALA A 340 -1.84 -22.31 -8.59
CA ALA A 340 -1.69 -20.98 -8.01
C ALA A 340 -0.57 -20.19 -8.69
N VAL A 341 0.58 -20.81 -8.97
CA VAL A 341 1.68 -20.24 -9.75
C VAL A 341 1.23 -19.89 -11.17
N ALA A 342 0.48 -20.78 -11.84
CA ALA A 342 -0.07 -20.51 -13.17
C ALA A 342 -1.02 -19.30 -13.18
N LEU A 343 -1.85 -19.14 -12.14
CA LEU A 343 -2.71 -17.95 -11.99
C LEU A 343 -1.87 -16.67 -11.83
N VAL A 344 -0.78 -16.73 -11.04
CA VAL A 344 0.13 -15.59 -10.90
C VAL A 344 0.77 -15.22 -12.23
N ASP A 345 1.32 -16.19 -12.98
CA ASP A 345 1.89 -15.93 -14.30
C ASP A 345 0.87 -15.37 -15.28
N PHE A 346 -0.33 -15.93 -15.30
CA PHE A 346 -1.40 -15.46 -16.18
C PHE A 346 -1.76 -13.98 -15.89
N LEU A 347 -1.95 -13.61 -14.64
CA LEU A 347 -2.30 -12.24 -14.26
C LEU A 347 -1.21 -11.21 -14.60
N LEU A 348 0.05 -11.64 -14.66
CA LEU A 348 1.21 -10.78 -14.93
C LEU A 348 1.59 -10.73 -16.41
N ASN A 349 1.36 -11.80 -17.16
CA ASN A 349 2.00 -12.03 -18.44
C ASN A 349 1.04 -12.35 -19.59
N ASP A 350 -0.26 -12.61 -19.35
CA ASP A 350 -1.22 -12.78 -20.44
C ASP A 350 -1.67 -11.40 -20.97
N PRO A 351 -1.50 -11.12 -22.28
CA PRO A 351 -1.87 -9.82 -22.84
C PRO A 351 -3.35 -9.46 -22.64
N ARG A 352 -4.24 -10.44 -22.65
CA ARG A 352 -5.69 -10.22 -22.44
C ARG A 352 -6.00 -9.93 -20.96
N ALA A 353 -5.28 -10.59 -20.04
CA ALA A 353 -5.34 -10.23 -18.64
C ALA A 353 -4.83 -8.80 -18.43
N GLY A 354 -3.73 -8.42 -19.09
CA GLY A 354 -3.20 -7.06 -19.08
C GLY A 354 -4.21 -6.02 -19.58
N ASP A 355 -4.85 -6.27 -20.73
CA ASP A 355 -5.90 -5.38 -21.28
C ASP A 355 -7.10 -5.21 -20.32
N ILE A 356 -7.46 -6.28 -19.60
CA ILE A 356 -8.55 -6.24 -18.62
C ILE A 356 -8.15 -5.49 -17.34
N LEU A 357 -6.96 -5.78 -16.79
CA LEU A 357 -6.48 -5.22 -15.54
C LEU A 357 -6.08 -3.75 -15.67
N GLY A 358 -5.52 -3.36 -16.81
CA GLY A 358 -5.08 -2.00 -17.07
C GLY A 358 -4.07 -1.51 -16.04
N PHE A 359 -4.18 -0.24 -15.69
CA PHE A 359 -3.35 0.44 -14.68
C PHE A 359 -3.98 0.45 -13.28
N THR A 360 -4.98 -0.38 -13.02
CA THR A 360 -5.65 -0.44 -11.69
C THR A 360 -4.71 -0.74 -10.52
N ARG A 361 -3.47 -1.12 -10.81
CA ARG A 361 -2.40 -1.40 -9.83
C ARG A 361 -1.10 -0.67 -10.15
N SER A 362 -1.18 0.54 -10.69
CA SER A 362 -0.07 1.28 -11.31
C SER A 362 0.43 0.61 -12.59
N THR A 363 1.57 1.04 -13.11
CA THR A 363 2.15 0.50 -14.35
C THR A 363 2.43 -1.00 -14.22
N PRO A 364 1.97 -1.86 -15.14
CA PRO A 364 2.34 -3.27 -15.14
C PRO A 364 3.87 -3.46 -15.13
N PRO A 365 4.42 -4.43 -14.36
CA PRO A 365 5.86 -4.64 -14.29
C PRO A 365 6.44 -5.29 -15.56
N ASN A 366 5.63 -6.04 -16.31
CA ASN A 366 5.99 -6.57 -17.63
C ASN A 366 5.93 -5.44 -18.67
N ARG A 367 7.09 -5.11 -19.25
CA ARG A 367 7.25 -3.99 -20.19
C ARG A 367 6.38 -4.12 -21.45
N THR A 368 6.26 -5.34 -21.98
CA THR A 368 5.42 -5.61 -23.15
C THR A 368 3.95 -5.38 -22.84
N ILE A 369 3.47 -5.83 -21.68
CA ILE A 369 2.10 -5.58 -21.22
C ILE A 369 1.87 -4.09 -20.96
N ALA A 370 2.81 -3.41 -20.27
CA ALA A 370 2.72 -1.98 -20.00
C ALA A 370 2.61 -1.16 -21.31
N ALA A 371 3.47 -1.43 -22.29
CA ALA A 371 3.45 -0.75 -23.58
C ALA A 371 2.15 -1.01 -24.35
N ARG A 372 1.64 -2.25 -24.33
CA ARG A 372 0.37 -2.62 -24.96
C ARG A 372 -0.80 -1.86 -24.34
N VAL A 373 -0.94 -1.89 -23.02
CA VAL A 373 -2.04 -1.20 -22.34
C VAL A 373 -1.93 0.31 -22.51
N ALA A 374 -0.72 0.86 -22.54
CA ALA A 374 -0.50 2.29 -22.72
C ALA A 374 -1.08 2.85 -24.03
N THR A 375 -1.29 2.03 -25.06
CA THR A 375 -1.88 2.48 -26.33
C THR A 375 -3.34 2.94 -26.20
N THR A 376 -4.03 2.54 -25.14
CA THR A 376 -5.45 2.85 -24.89
C THR A 376 -5.67 3.77 -23.71
N LEU A 377 -4.58 4.24 -23.05
CA LEU A 377 -4.71 5.13 -21.90
C LEU A 377 -5.05 6.55 -22.33
N GLU A 378 -5.91 7.17 -21.53
CA GLU A 378 -6.32 8.58 -21.67
C GLU A 378 -6.30 9.26 -20.30
N GLY A 379 -6.35 10.60 -20.28
CA GLY A 379 -6.45 11.39 -19.05
C GLY A 379 -5.36 11.07 -18.03
N ALA A 380 -5.76 10.93 -16.78
CA ALA A 380 -4.84 10.72 -15.65
C ALA A 380 -4.02 9.42 -15.74
N GLU A 381 -4.59 8.34 -16.28
CA GLU A 381 -3.84 7.08 -16.43
C GLU A 381 -2.72 7.23 -17.48
N ARG A 382 -2.97 7.98 -18.55
CA ARG A 382 -1.96 8.31 -19.56
C ARG A 382 -0.87 9.19 -18.94
N GLU A 383 -1.24 10.18 -18.15
CA GLU A 383 -0.29 11.07 -17.46
C GLU A 383 0.64 10.29 -16.51
N ILE A 384 0.11 9.34 -15.75
CA ILE A 384 0.90 8.43 -14.90
C ILE A 384 1.92 7.66 -15.72
N TYR A 385 1.51 7.11 -16.86
CA TYR A 385 2.42 6.37 -17.73
C TYR A 385 3.53 7.27 -18.27
N ASP A 386 3.19 8.45 -18.79
CA ASP A 386 4.16 9.39 -19.34
C ASP A 386 5.10 9.93 -18.25
N TYR A 387 4.60 10.13 -17.04
CA TYR A 387 5.39 10.46 -15.86
C TYR A 387 6.39 9.35 -15.53
N ALA A 388 5.94 8.09 -15.46
CA ALA A 388 6.81 6.96 -15.20
C ALA A 388 7.94 6.84 -16.26
N GLN A 389 7.61 7.04 -17.55
CA GLN A 389 8.60 7.06 -18.64
C GLN A 389 9.62 8.21 -18.49
N THR A 390 9.14 9.38 -18.06
CA THR A 390 9.98 10.54 -17.80
C THR A 390 10.97 10.27 -16.67
N MET A 391 10.47 9.71 -15.56
CA MET A 391 11.30 9.39 -14.40
C MET A 391 12.29 8.26 -14.67
N GLU A 392 11.92 7.27 -15.49
CA GLU A 392 12.85 6.23 -15.93
C GLU A 392 14.04 6.80 -16.74
N LYS A 393 13.76 7.74 -17.63
CA LYS A 393 14.80 8.45 -18.39
C LYS A 393 15.66 9.38 -17.52
N TYR A 394 15.09 9.92 -16.45
CA TYR A 394 15.82 10.76 -15.50
C TYR A 394 16.88 9.95 -14.72
N GLY A 395 16.71 8.63 -14.58
CA GLY A 395 17.68 7.72 -13.97
C GLY A 395 17.49 7.60 -12.46
N LEU A 396 16.43 6.88 -12.06
CA LEU A 396 16.15 6.60 -10.66
C LEU A 396 17.06 5.51 -10.10
N ASP A 397 17.36 5.60 -8.82
CA ASP A 397 18.03 4.53 -8.09
C ASP A 397 17.17 3.25 -8.04
N ALA A 398 17.85 2.12 -7.97
CA ALA A 398 17.18 0.84 -7.76
C ALA A 398 16.34 0.85 -6.47
N PRO A 399 15.19 0.14 -6.45
CA PRO A 399 14.40 0.00 -5.24
C PRO A 399 15.22 -0.62 -4.09
N PRO A 400 14.98 -0.21 -2.84
CA PRO A 400 15.59 -0.87 -1.69
C PRO A 400 15.14 -2.32 -1.57
N SER A 401 15.84 -3.09 -0.75
CA SER A 401 15.39 -4.42 -0.34
C SER A 401 14.07 -4.34 0.42
N ALA A 402 13.36 -5.47 0.51
CA ALA A 402 12.15 -5.56 1.31
C ALA A 402 12.35 -4.98 2.73
N PRO A 403 11.43 -4.13 3.20
CA PRO A 403 11.52 -3.52 4.51
C PRO A 403 11.62 -4.56 5.64
N PRO A 404 12.16 -4.18 6.82
CA PRO A 404 12.19 -5.03 8.00
C PRO A 404 10.81 -5.51 8.44
N ARG A 405 10.76 -6.59 9.23
CA ARG A 405 9.50 -7.08 9.83
C ARG A 405 8.84 -6.03 10.74
N GLY A 406 9.63 -5.20 11.41
CA GLY A 406 9.17 -4.10 12.26
C GLY A 406 8.81 -2.81 11.52
N ASP A 407 8.82 -2.77 10.19
CA ASP A 407 8.55 -1.56 9.39
C ASP A 407 7.17 -0.94 9.67
N VAL A 408 6.11 -1.73 9.70
CA VAL A 408 4.76 -1.21 9.91
C VAL A 408 4.57 -0.50 11.25
N PRO A 409 5.01 -1.05 12.41
CA PRO A 409 5.05 -0.31 13.67
C PRO A 409 5.86 0.98 13.60
N VAL A 410 7.03 0.97 12.95
CA VAL A 410 7.88 2.16 12.79
C VAL A 410 7.15 3.25 11.99
N GLN A 411 6.49 2.89 10.89
CA GLN A 411 5.70 3.83 10.10
C GLN A 411 4.56 4.48 10.91
N ILE A 412 3.86 3.69 11.72
CA ILE A 412 2.80 4.21 12.60
C ILE A 412 3.39 5.17 13.64
N ALA A 413 4.53 4.80 14.22
CA ALA A 413 5.25 5.63 15.19
C ALA A 413 5.73 6.94 14.56
N PHE A 414 6.21 6.91 13.31
CA PHE A 414 6.64 8.09 12.56
C PHE A 414 5.51 9.14 12.45
N GLY A 415 4.35 8.73 11.97
CA GLY A 415 3.19 9.62 11.86
C GLY A 415 2.75 10.18 13.22
N ARG A 416 2.73 9.35 14.27
CA ARG A 416 2.39 9.78 15.64
C ARG A 416 3.41 10.76 16.23
N ALA A 417 4.71 10.52 16.02
CA ALA A 417 5.77 11.39 16.51
C ALA A 417 5.70 12.78 15.86
N TYR A 418 5.47 12.84 14.52
CA TYR A 418 5.30 14.11 13.83
C TYR A 418 4.02 14.85 14.26
N GLN A 419 2.93 14.14 14.58
CA GLN A 419 1.73 14.80 15.14
C GLN A 419 2.05 15.56 16.41
N ARG A 420 2.96 15.06 17.26
CA ARG A 420 3.38 15.79 18.46
C ARG A 420 4.13 17.08 18.11
N VAL A 421 4.91 17.10 17.03
CA VAL A 421 5.54 18.32 16.49
C VAL A 421 4.47 19.28 15.98
N MET A 422 3.54 18.80 15.15
CA MET A 422 2.47 19.62 14.59
C MET A 422 1.61 20.34 15.63
N PHE A 423 1.36 19.68 16.77
CA PHE A 423 0.57 20.22 17.87
C PHE A 423 1.42 20.81 19.02
N GLU A 424 2.70 21.11 18.75
CA GLU A 424 3.64 21.75 19.69
C GLU A 424 3.81 21.01 21.01
N LYS A 425 3.65 19.67 21.00
CA LYS A 425 3.84 18.79 22.18
C LYS A 425 5.27 18.27 22.29
N ALA A 426 6.08 18.43 21.25
CA ALA A 426 7.51 18.10 21.22
C ALA A 426 8.22 18.99 20.19
N THR A 427 9.49 19.27 20.42
CA THR A 427 10.35 19.83 19.36
C THR A 427 10.64 18.75 18.31
N PRO A 428 10.99 19.12 17.06
CA PRO A 428 11.42 18.17 16.02
C PRO A 428 12.50 17.20 16.53
N ARG A 429 13.50 17.71 17.25
CA ARG A 429 14.60 16.91 17.79
C ARG A 429 14.15 15.92 18.87
N GLN A 430 13.28 16.35 19.79
CA GLN A 430 12.72 15.45 20.81
C GLN A 430 11.90 14.32 20.19
N ALA A 431 11.02 14.67 19.24
CA ALA A 431 10.20 13.69 18.55
C ALA A 431 11.04 12.70 17.71
N ALA A 432 12.11 13.18 17.07
CA ALA A 432 13.04 12.35 16.30
C ALA A 432 13.76 11.33 17.20
N ARG A 433 14.29 11.77 18.34
CA ARG A 433 14.93 10.88 19.33
C ARG A 433 13.98 9.78 19.81
N GLU A 434 12.78 10.18 20.24
CA GLU A 434 11.78 9.23 20.74
C GLU A 434 11.37 8.20 19.69
N LEU A 435 11.21 8.63 18.43
CA LEU A 435 10.94 7.72 17.31
C LEU A 435 12.08 6.74 17.09
N ILE A 436 13.33 7.20 17.09
CA ILE A 436 14.50 6.33 16.88
C ILE A 436 14.61 5.28 17.98
N ASP A 437 14.38 5.67 19.25
CA ASP A 437 14.39 4.75 20.37
C ASP A 437 13.26 3.70 20.24
N GLU A 438 12.07 4.11 19.81
CA GLU A 438 10.96 3.20 19.53
C GLU A 438 11.25 2.28 18.36
N ALA A 439 11.71 2.82 17.23
CA ALA A 439 12.07 2.06 16.05
C ALA A 439 13.14 0.99 16.32
N HIS A 440 14.13 1.30 17.13
CA HIS A 440 15.14 0.32 17.55
C HIS A 440 14.55 -0.85 18.35
N ARG A 441 13.48 -0.65 19.11
CA ARG A 441 12.78 -1.74 19.82
C ARG A 441 11.98 -2.59 18.84
N GLU A 442 11.21 -1.95 17.96
CA GLU A 442 10.36 -2.62 16.98
C GLU A 442 11.15 -3.44 15.96
N LEU A 443 12.33 -2.95 15.56
CA LEU A 443 13.18 -3.66 14.61
C LEU A 443 13.92 -4.86 15.19
N ARG A 444 13.96 -5.01 16.54
CA ARG A 444 14.58 -6.16 17.21
C ARG A 444 13.57 -7.20 17.69
N SER A 445 12.27 -6.86 17.67
CA SER A 445 11.18 -7.78 18.02
C SER A 445 10.88 -8.73 16.83
#